data_21d37bd45a049cbbb9aceaf3117dac22
#
_entry.id   21d37bd45a049cbbb9aceaf3117dac22
#
_cell.length_a   1.000
_cell.length_b   1.000
_cell.length_c   1.000
_cell.angle_alpha   90.00
_cell.angle_beta   90.00
_cell.angle_gamma   90.00
#
_symmetry.space_group_name_H-M   'P 1'
#
loop_
_entity.id
_entity.type
_entity.pdbx_description
1 polymer ?
#
loop_
_entity_poly.entity_id
_entity_poly.type
_entity_poly.pdbx_seq_one_letter_code
_entity_poly.pdbx_strand_id
1 'polypeptide(L)'
;MVTSIKDISEAAEPILKKYGVKRAQAFGSAARNEMRPESDVDMFVSFTKPIDGWSLAGMADELEQALGRPVDLVTESGISEHLKPYITAELATIYDERS
;
A
#
# COMPACT_ATOMS: atom_id res chain seq x y z
N MET A 1 11.43 -8.01 -10.78
CA MET A 1 11.33 -6.68 -10.14
C MET A 1 9.92 -6.13 -10.29
N VAL A 2 9.36 -5.57 -9.21
CA VAL A 2 8.00 -5.02 -9.22
C VAL A 2 8.02 -3.66 -9.89
N THR A 3 7.30 -3.49 -11.01
CA THR A 3 7.27 -2.24 -11.77
C THR A 3 5.86 -1.80 -12.17
N SER A 4 4.84 -2.61 -11.90
CA SER A 4 3.46 -2.30 -12.26
C SER A 4 2.52 -2.54 -11.08
N ILE A 5 1.32 -1.99 -11.17
CA ILE A 5 0.25 -2.21 -10.18
C ILE A 5 -0.07 -3.70 -10.08
N LYS A 6 -0.10 -4.41 -11.20
CA LYS A 6 -0.36 -5.84 -11.21
C LYS A 6 0.70 -6.61 -10.44
N ASP A 7 1.99 -6.28 -10.64
CA ASP A 7 3.08 -6.92 -9.92
C ASP A 7 2.99 -6.66 -8.43
N ILE A 8 2.68 -5.41 -8.05
CA ILE A 8 2.50 -5.03 -6.65
C ILE A 8 1.35 -5.83 -6.04
N SER A 9 0.21 -5.89 -6.73
CA SER A 9 -0.98 -6.59 -6.27
C SER A 9 -0.69 -8.07 -6.01
N GLU A 10 -0.07 -8.75 -6.96
CA GLU A 10 0.23 -10.17 -6.83
C GLU A 10 1.19 -10.47 -5.68
N ALA A 11 2.22 -9.65 -5.51
CA ALA A 11 3.21 -9.85 -4.45
C ALA A 11 2.65 -9.48 -3.08
N ALA A 12 1.83 -8.46 -3.00
CA ALA A 12 1.33 -7.93 -1.72
C ALA A 12 0.09 -8.65 -1.19
N GLU A 13 -0.72 -9.24 -2.06
CA GLU A 13 -2.01 -9.81 -1.66
C GLU A 13 -1.96 -10.77 -0.47
N PRO A 14 -1.08 -11.80 -0.44
CA PRO A 14 -1.05 -12.72 0.69
C PRO A 14 -0.67 -12.02 2.00
N ILE A 15 0.20 -11.01 1.93
CA ILE A 15 0.61 -10.25 3.11
C ILE A 15 -0.54 -9.38 3.61
N LEU A 16 -1.22 -8.70 2.71
CA LEU A 16 -2.35 -7.83 3.06
C LEU A 16 -3.49 -8.63 3.69
N LYS A 17 -3.79 -9.81 3.16
CA LYS A 17 -4.78 -10.72 3.74
C LYS A 17 -4.39 -11.16 5.14
N LYS A 18 -3.13 -11.51 5.34
CA LYS A 18 -2.60 -11.97 6.61
C LYS A 18 -2.80 -10.94 7.73
N TYR A 19 -2.66 -9.67 7.40
CA TYR A 19 -2.77 -8.59 8.38
C TYR A 19 -4.16 -7.98 8.49
N GLY A 20 -5.15 -8.52 7.79
CA GLY A 20 -6.52 -8.07 7.89
C GLY A 20 -6.80 -6.75 7.20
N VAL A 21 -6.08 -6.46 6.13
CA VAL A 21 -6.30 -5.26 5.33
C VAL A 21 -7.64 -5.37 4.62
N LYS A 22 -8.45 -4.31 4.72
CA LYS A 22 -9.71 -4.20 4.01
C LYS A 22 -9.48 -3.76 2.57
N ARG A 23 -8.63 -2.77 2.38
CA ARG A 23 -8.31 -2.22 1.07
C ARG A 23 -6.91 -1.63 1.07
N ALA A 24 -6.19 -1.80 -0.01
CA ALA A 24 -4.89 -1.19 -0.22
C ALA A 24 -4.87 -0.56 -1.61
N GLN A 25 -4.42 0.67 -1.68
CA GLN A 25 -4.37 1.43 -2.93
C GLN A 25 -3.02 2.11 -3.04
N ALA A 26 -2.43 2.06 -4.23
CA ALA A 26 -1.18 2.79 -4.49
C ALA A 26 -1.50 4.24 -4.84
N PHE A 27 -0.60 5.14 -4.48
CA PHE A 27 -0.67 6.53 -4.89
C PHE A 27 0.72 7.00 -5.32
N GLY A 28 0.82 8.24 -5.77
CA GLY A 28 2.09 8.78 -6.26
C GLY A 28 2.54 8.12 -7.55
N SER A 29 3.85 7.89 -7.70
CA SER A 29 4.41 7.34 -8.94
C SER A 29 3.87 5.97 -9.30
N ALA A 30 3.58 5.12 -8.30
CA ALA A 30 3.02 3.80 -8.54
C ALA A 30 1.64 3.88 -9.19
N ALA A 31 0.78 4.79 -8.69
CA ALA A 31 -0.57 4.97 -9.23
C ALA A 31 -0.55 5.50 -10.67
N ARG A 32 0.45 6.29 -11.00
CA ARG A 32 0.62 6.86 -12.34
C ARG A 32 1.38 5.95 -13.29
N ASN A 33 1.77 4.78 -12.83
CA ASN A 33 2.60 3.83 -13.59
C ASN A 33 3.94 4.44 -14.03
N GLU A 34 4.51 5.27 -13.16
CA GLU A 34 5.77 5.98 -13.41
C GLU A 34 6.90 5.49 -12.49
N MET A 35 6.75 4.30 -11.92
CA MET A 35 7.75 3.76 -11.02
C MET A 35 9.07 3.47 -11.70
N ARG A 36 10.14 3.90 -11.07
CA ARG A 36 11.51 3.58 -11.46
C ARG A 36 12.06 2.50 -10.51
N PRO A 37 13.13 1.81 -10.88
CA PRO A 37 13.69 0.77 -10.00
C PRO A 37 14.00 1.23 -8.58
N GLU A 38 14.38 2.49 -8.39
CA GLU A 38 14.72 3.06 -7.09
C GLU A 38 13.54 3.77 -6.40
N SER A 39 12.36 3.79 -7.01
CA SER A 39 11.20 4.46 -6.44
C SER A 39 10.61 3.69 -5.27
N ASP A 40 10.12 4.43 -4.26
CA ASP A 40 9.35 3.86 -3.17
C ASP A 40 7.94 3.53 -3.65
N VAL A 41 7.30 2.57 -2.99
CA VAL A 41 5.89 2.26 -3.23
C VAL A 41 5.08 2.99 -2.15
N ASP A 42 4.29 3.97 -2.56
CA ASP A 42 3.39 4.70 -1.67
C ASP A 42 2.05 3.98 -1.65
N MET A 43 1.62 3.55 -0.47
CA MET A 43 0.44 2.71 -0.33
C MET A 43 -0.49 3.24 0.77
N PHE A 44 -1.75 3.45 0.41
CA PHE A 44 -2.80 3.87 1.34
C PHE A 44 -3.60 2.62 1.73
N VAL A 45 -3.64 2.31 3.03
CA VAL A 45 -4.27 1.09 3.53
C VAL A 45 -5.40 1.39 4.51
N SER A 46 -6.44 0.57 4.44
CA SER A 46 -7.57 0.59 5.39
C SER A 46 -7.70 -0.79 5.99
N PHE A 47 -8.12 -0.86 7.26
CA PHE A 47 -8.28 -2.12 7.99
C PHE A 47 -9.72 -2.29 8.45
N THR A 48 -10.17 -3.55 8.55
CA THR A 48 -11.49 -3.86 9.11
C THR A 48 -11.52 -3.65 10.61
N LYS A 49 -10.38 -3.84 11.28
CA LYS A 49 -10.22 -3.63 12.71
C LYS A 49 -8.96 -2.81 12.95
N PRO A 50 -8.90 -2.07 14.07
CA PRO A 50 -7.68 -1.32 14.40
C PRO A 50 -6.47 -2.24 14.43
N ILE A 51 -5.34 -1.74 13.92
CA ILE A 51 -4.07 -2.46 13.92
C ILE A 51 -3.09 -1.73 14.84
N ASP A 52 -2.31 -2.48 15.59
CA ASP A 52 -1.28 -1.91 16.44
C ASP A 52 -0.03 -1.54 15.62
N GLY A 53 0.81 -0.68 16.20
CA GLY A 53 2.00 -0.20 15.52
C GLY A 53 3.01 -1.30 15.19
N TRP A 54 3.13 -2.30 16.05
CA TRP A 54 4.04 -3.42 15.81
C TRP A 54 3.62 -4.25 14.61
N SER A 55 2.33 -4.54 14.49
CA SER A 55 1.80 -5.29 13.35
C SER A 55 1.93 -4.48 12.07
N LEU A 56 1.67 -3.17 12.12
CA LEU A 56 1.82 -2.29 10.96
C LEU A 56 3.27 -2.28 10.48
N ALA A 57 4.22 -2.15 11.40
CA ALA A 57 5.65 -2.17 11.07
C ALA A 57 6.06 -3.52 10.47
N GLY A 58 5.54 -4.62 11.02
CA GLY A 58 5.81 -5.96 10.50
C GLY A 58 5.27 -6.14 9.08
N MET A 59 4.07 -5.62 8.83
CA MET A 59 3.48 -5.66 7.49
C MET A 59 4.32 -4.87 6.49
N ALA A 60 4.76 -3.67 6.88
CA ALA A 60 5.61 -2.84 6.02
C ALA A 60 6.90 -3.57 5.66
N ASP A 61 7.54 -4.21 6.64
CA ASP A 61 8.77 -4.95 6.42
C ASP A 61 8.57 -6.13 5.46
N GLU A 62 7.50 -6.90 5.65
CA GLU A 62 7.19 -8.01 4.77
C GLU A 62 6.89 -7.52 3.34
N LEU A 63 6.18 -6.41 3.21
CA LEU A 63 5.88 -5.82 1.91
C LEU A 63 7.17 -5.36 1.21
N GLU A 64 8.07 -4.73 1.95
CA GLU A 64 9.35 -4.30 1.38
C GLU A 64 10.17 -5.49 0.87
N GLN A 65 10.18 -6.57 1.62
CA GLN A 65 10.89 -7.79 1.20
C GLN A 65 10.24 -8.42 -0.02
N ALA A 66 8.91 -8.48 -0.05
CA ALA A 66 8.19 -9.08 -1.17
C ALA A 66 8.30 -8.25 -2.45
N LEU A 67 8.27 -6.92 -2.32
CA LEU A 67 8.30 -6.01 -3.46
C LEU A 67 9.72 -5.66 -3.90
N GLY A 68 10.70 -5.86 -3.03
CA GLY A 68 12.09 -5.56 -3.33
C GLY A 68 12.41 -4.07 -3.37
N ARG A 69 11.61 -3.25 -2.69
CA ARG A 69 11.80 -1.80 -2.62
C ARG A 69 11.13 -1.23 -1.37
N PRO A 70 11.51 -0.01 -0.95
CA PRO A 70 10.88 0.63 0.21
C PRO A 70 9.38 0.82 0.01
N VAL A 71 8.62 0.66 1.08
CA VAL A 71 7.17 0.84 1.07
C VAL A 71 6.82 1.91 2.10
N ASP A 72 6.10 2.94 1.67
CA ASP A 72 5.61 3.99 2.54
C ASP A 72 4.12 3.77 2.76
N LEU A 73 3.75 3.35 3.98
CA LEU A 73 2.37 3.05 4.33
C LEU A 73 1.69 4.25 4.98
N VAL A 74 0.55 4.63 4.44
CA VAL A 74 -0.32 5.64 5.02
C VAL A 74 -1.63 4.97 5.38
N THR A 75 -2.04 5.07 6.65
CA THR A 75 -3.31 4.50 7.10
C THR A 75 -4.43 5.52 7.00
N GLU A 76 -5.65 5.04 6.81
CA GLU A 76 -6.82 5.91 6.75
C GLU A 76 -6.97 6.76 8.01
N SER A 77 -6.71 6.16 9.19
CA SER A 77 -6.83 6.87 10.46
C SER A 77 -5.68 7.83 10.73
N GLY A 78 -4.54 7.63 10.08
CA GLY A 78 -3.37 8.47 10.26
C GLY A 78 -3.19 9.56 9.21
N ILE A 79 -4.10 9.64 8.25
CA ILE A 79 -3.99 10.62 7.18
C ILE A 79 -4.43 12.00 7.65
N SER A 80 -3.63 13.02 7.30
CA SER A 80 -3.97 14.42 7.56
C SER A 80 -5.03 14.88 6.56
N GLU A 81 -5.98 15.71 7.01
CA GLU A 81 -7.00 16.28 6.13
C GLU A 81 -6.39 17.09 4.99
N HIS A 82 -5.24 17.71 5.22
CA HIS A 82 -4.54 18.47 4.19
C HIS A 82 -3.99 17.58 3.09
N LEU A 83 -3.57 16.37 3.43
CA LEU A 83 -3.00 15.42 2.48
C LEU A 83 -4.05 14.55 1.80
N LYS A 84 -5.21 14.38 2.42
CA LYS A 84 -6.25 13.49 1.92
C LYS A 84 -6.65 13.77 0.47
N PRO A 85 -6.90 15.03 0.06
CA PRO A 85 -7.25 15.29 -1.34
C PRO A 85 -6.15 14.90 -2.33
N TYR A 86 -4.89 15.08 -1.94
CA TYR A 86 -3.74 14.74 -2.80
C TYR A 86 -3.59 13.23 -2.96
N ILE A 87 -3.80 12.50 -1.87
CA ILE A 87 -3.66 11.04 -1.89
C ILE A 87 -4.83 10.40 -2.63
N THR A 88 -6.05 10.86 -2.38
CA THR A 88 -7.26 10.27 -2.97
C THR A 88 -7.49 10.67 -4.42
N ALA A 89 -6.79 11.69 -4.92
CA ALA A 89 -6.94 12.15 -6.30
C ALA A 89 -6.42 11.13 -7.33
N GLU A 90 -5.39 10.38 -6.98
CA GLU A 90 -4.77 9.39 -7.87
C GLU A 90 -4.51 8.10 -7.12
N LEU A 91 -5.53 7.27 -7.01
CA LEU A 91 -5.44 5.96 -6.35
C LEU A 91 -5.60 4.84 -7.36
N ALA A 92 -4.74 3.84 -7.26
CA ALA A 92 -4.86 2.61 -8.04
C ALA A 92 -5.01 1.45 -7.07
N THR A 93 -6.11 0.70 -7.15
CA THR A 93 -6.41 -0.39 -6.24
C THR A 93 -5.41 -1.53 -6.39
N ILE A 94 -4.79 -1.93 -5.27
CA ILE A 94 -3.89 -3.07 -5.20
C ILE A 94 -4.65 -4.28 -4.67
N TYR A 95 -5.47 -4.08 -3.64
CA TYR A 95 -6.20 -5.15 -2.98
C TYR A 95 -7.50 -4.60 -2.40
N ASP A 96 -8.58 -5.36 -2.57
CA ASP A 96 -9.88 -5.04 -1.95
C ASP A 96 -10.52 -6.37 -1.56
N GLU A 97 -10.83 -6.53 -0.27
CA GLU A 97 -11.40 -7.78 0.25
C GLU A 97 -12.78 -8.09 -0.33
N ARG A 98 -13.45 -7.10 -0.92
CA ARG A 98 -14.77 -7.27 -1.52
C ARG A 98 -14.74 -7.82 -2.95
N SER A 99 -13.59 -7.84 -3.57
CA SER A 99 -13.48 -8.28 -4.97
C SER A 99 -13.10 -9.75 -5.11
#